data_ab09bf0fe812e1d0c8d8bd7b25e59d08
#
_entry.id   ab09bf0fe812e1d0c8d8bd7b25e59d08
#
_cell.length_a   1.000
_cell.length_b   1.000
_cell.length_c   1.000
_cell.angle_alpha   90.00
_cell.angle_beta   90.00
_cell.angle_gamma   90.00
#
_symmetry.space_group_name_H-M   'P 1'
#
loop_
_entity.id
_entity.type
_entity.pdbx_description
1 polymer ?
#
loop_
_entity_poly.entity_id
_entity_poly.type
_entity_poly.pdbx_seq_one_letter_code
_entity_poly.pdbx_strand_id
1 'polypeptide(L)'
;MIHAHTRLIAAAIACLVLGPGAIALADEATAAVPDQPSALAPDLPAAVTPPAAPVAPKPLSRQLANVRKPPPEPSIFSYTEAKGNALKIGFAVMLLGLLVWGWQLEDSGQSRKWRRARRVAIGFLGVMGVYGWFNYGKFHNGNFVHVWEHYHYYIGAKYFPELRYARLYECSATAEVELGRRARVASRSIRDLAQTNLIGPTDDVLANPERCKEHFSEARWQDFKQDISFFIGRLGNRWPDSQKDHGYNGTPWWNITGSILANLIGPASERSMFLLALLDPALILLMFAGIWWAFGLEIFAVAATFFAVNFPSRYYWNGGAFLRYDYLAWTVLGICLLKKKRHGLGGALLATGAAFRLFPVFFAVGPALQAGWRFFKERVLSAEHRKILVGAVVATALLVPASMVVAKGGLELYSEFAQNTEKHAQTPLTNHMGLRTVISWRPWDSAKHLKDNSLNDPFQTWKEHRIDNYERLRWLFIALNLVFLWGVWRTTRDEPAWVAAALCGVVMIPAATELTCYYYAFMIPGAFLMEKRREAGLWLILLAIGTHAITRMPIWDDDKYMWMGLASLAYGWMLIWALLQPKAAEARSPALAPALETAGASGRRRR
;
A
#
# COMPACT_ATOMS: atom_id res chain seq x y z
N MET A 1 -0.73 -39.49 -12.07
CA MET A 1 -0.68 -38.05 -12.41
C MET A 1 -1.16 -37.14 -11.29
N ILE A 2 -2.17 -37.48 -10.49
CA ILE A 2 -2.73 -36.67 -9.39
C ILE A 2 -1.74 -36.43 -8.24
N HIS A 3 -0.88 -37.41 -7.90
CA HIS A 3 0.11 -37.26 -6.83
C HIS A 3 1.28 -36.29 -7.14
N ALA A 4 1.60 -36.07 -8.41
CA ALA A 4 2.65 -35.10 -8.80
C ALA A 4 2.18 -33.66 -8.64
N HIS A 5 0.91 -33.37 -8.92
CA HIS A 5 0.34 -32.02 -8.81
C HIS A 5 0.13 -31.59 -7.36
N THR A 6 -0.19 -32.52 -6.47
CA THR A 6 -0.34 -32.22 -5.02
C THR A 6 1.00 -31.86 -4.37
N ARG A 7 2.08 -32.51 -4.80
CA ARG A 7 3.45 -32.19 -4.35
C ARG A 7 3.93 -30.85 -4.90
N LEU A 8 3.55 -30.50 -6.13
CA LEU A 8 3.85 -29.19 -6.73
C LEU A 8 3.12 -28.03 -6.03
N ILE A 9 1.86 -28.21 -5.66
CA ILE A 9 1.10 -27.18 -4.92
C ILE A 9 1.64 -27.05 -3.49
N ALA A 10 1.96 -28.15 -2.82
CA ALA A 10 2.57 -28.12 -1.49
C ALA A 10 4.00 -27.55 -1.53
N ALA A 11 4.78 -27.84 -2.57
CA ALA A 11 6.09 -27.26 -2.79
C ALA A 11 6.02 -25.77 -3.15
N ALA A 12 5.02 -25.35 -3.95
CA ALA A 12 4.79 -23.94 -4.26
C ALA A 12 4.38 -23.12 -3.01
N ILE A 13 3.53 -23.69 -2.15
CA ILE A 13 3.16 -23.08 -0.86
C ILE A 13 4.38 -23.07 0.09
N ALA A 14 5.16 -24.13 0.12
CA ALA A 14 6.38 -24.20 0.93
C ALA A 14 7.47 -23.24 0.41
N CYS A 15 7.64 -23.08 -0.90
CA CYS A 15 8.54 -22.09 -1.48
C CYS A 15 8.06 -20.66 -1.24
N LEU A 16 6.75 -20.38 -1.27
CA LEU A 16 6.18 -19.09 -0.91
C LEU A 16 6.36 -18.74 0.57
N VAL A 17 6.36 -19.74 1.46
CA VAL A 17 6.45 -19.55 2.92
C VAL A 17 7.89 -19.65 3.44
N LEU A 18 8.76 -20.43 2.80
CA LEU A 18 10.08 -20.78 3.31
C LEU A 18 11.26 -20.28 2.46
N GLY A 19 11.03 -19.72 1.28
CA GLY A 19 12.08 -19.20 0.40
C GLY A 19 12.68 -17.88 0.90
N PRO A 20 14.01 -17.81 1.09
CA PRO A 20 14.67 -16.65 1.71
C PRO A 20 14.67 -15.36 0.89
N GLY A 21 14.24 -15.37 -0.35
CA GLY A 21 14.25 -14.19 -1.23
C GLY A 21 12.91 -13.81 -1.84
N ALA A 22 11.88 -14.67 -1.72
CA ALA A 22 10.65 -14.50 -2.51
C ALA A 22 9.55 -13.67 -1.82
N ILE A 23 9.72 -13.25 -0.58
CA ILE A 23 8.66 -12.61 0.22
C ILE A 23 8.96 -11.15 0.58
N ALA A 24 10.13 -10.64 0.23
CA ALA A 24 10.31 -9.20 0.21
C ALA A 24 9.76 -8.68 -1.12
N LEU A 25 8.50 -8.38 -1.11
CA LEU A 25 7.77 -7.91 -2.28
C LEU A 25 8.24 -6.52 -2.66
N ALA A 26 8.44 -6.31 -3.95
CA ALA A 26 8.87 -5.07 -4.54
C ALA A 26 8.11 -3.90 -3.93
N ASP A 27 8.82 -3.12 -3.18
CA ASP A 27 8.28 -1.93 -2.60
C ASP A 27 8.76 -0.73 -3.37
N GLU A 28 7.83 0.10 -3.74
CA GLU A 28 8.12 1.30 -4.47
C GLU A 28 8.36 2.42 -3.48
N ALA A 29 9.62 2.69 -3.28
CA ALA A 29 10.01 3.85 -2.55
C ALA A 29 9.82 5.10 -3.38
N THR A 30 8.66 5.66 -3.35
CA THR A 30 8.52 7.09 -3.52
C THR A 30 8.66 7.72 -2.15
N ALA A 31 9.87 7.87 -1.70
CA ALA A 31 10.15 8.78 -0.60
C ALA A 31 9.83 10.20 -1.08
N ALA A 32 8.56 10.56 -1.10
CA ALA A 32 8.19 11.95 -1.00
C ALA A 32 8.73 12.39 0.36
N VAL A 33 9.91 12.98 0.36
CA VAL A 33 10.45 13.69 1.52
C VAL A 33 9.33 14.62 1.97
N PRO A 34 8.79 14.47 3.18
CA PRO A 34 7.85 15.46 3.70
C PRO A 34 8.55 16.81 3.59
N ASP A 35 7.83 17.85 3.20
CA ASP A 35 8.24 19.23 3.39
C ASP A 35 8.53 19.44 4.88
N GLN A 36 9.74 19.10 5.30
CA GLN A 36 10.28 19.61 6.54
C GLN A 36 10.86 20.98 6.24
N PRO A 37 10.53 21.99 7.04
CA PRO A 37 11.26 23.24 6.97
C PRO A 37 12.74 22.91 7.15
N SER A 38 13.54 23.29 6.17
CA SER A 38 15.00 23.17 6.23
C SER A 38 15.49 23.79 7.53
N ALA A 39 15.92 22.93 8.46
CA ALA A 39 16.73 23.39 9.57
C ALA A 39 17.98 24.01 8.96
N LEU A 40 18.20 25.29 9.27
CA LEU A 40 19.37 26.06 8.92
C LEU A 40 20.62 25.22 9.12
N ALA A 41 21.38 25.01 8.04
CA ALA A 41 22.70 24.45 8.12
C ALA A 41 23.58 25.39 8.97
N PRO A 42 24.42 24.86 9.87
CA PRO A 42 25.43 25.71 10.50
C PRO A 42 26.45 26.16 9.45
N ASP A 43 26.74 27.44 9.45
CA ASP A 43 27.72 28.08 8.59
C ASP A 43 29.09 27.37 8.67
N LEU A 44 29.56 26.85 7.55
CA LEU A 44 30.95 26.48 7.36
C LEU A 44 31.79 27.77 7.22
N PRO A 45 32.99 27.83 7.80
CA PRO A 45 33.83 29.02 7.72
C PRO A 45 34.22 29.28 6.27
N ALA A 46 33.91 30.46 5.81
CA ALA A 46 34.21 30.95 4.46
C ALA A 46 35.70 30.99 4.19
N ALA A 47 36.14 30.45 3.07
CA ALA A 47 37.46 30.65 2.53
C ALA A 47 37.71 32.16 2.32
N VAL A 48 38.83 32.65 2.84
CA VAL A 48 39.26 34.04 2.75
C VAL A 48 39.55 34.38 1.30
N THR A 49 38.70 35.18 0.70
CA THR A 49 38.94 35.85 -0.59
C THR A 49 39.54 37.24 -0.31
N PRO A 50 40.51 37.71 -1.14
CA PRO A 50 41.12 39.02 -0.94
C PRO A 50 40.13 40.17 -1.13
N PRO A 51 40.33 41.35 -0.50
CA PRO A 51 39.34 42.40 -0.40
C PRO A 51 39.08 43.06 -1.77
N ALA A 52 37.82 43.00 -2.21
CA ALA A 52 37.33 43.78 -3.34
C ALA A 52 37.15 45.26 -2.92
N ALA A 53 37.41 46.18 -3.83
CA ALA A 53 37.32 47.64 -3.66
C ALA A 53 35.93 48.05 -3.12
N PRO A 54 35.84 49.15 -2.33
CA PRO A 54 34.60 49.58 -1.69
C PRO A 54 33.57 50.01 -2.71
N VAL A 55 32.46 49.27 -2.75
CA VAL A 55 31.25 49.64 -3.54
C VAL A 55 30.49 50.67 -2.73
N ALA A 56 30.19 51.81 -3.37
CA ALA A 56 29.39 52.89 -2.78
C ALA A 56 28.05 52.38 -2.24
N PRO A 57 27.59 52.81 -1.05
CA PRO A 57 26.35 52.35 -0.44
C PRO A 57 25.15 52.76 -1.29
N LYS A 58 24.33 51.78 -1.70
CA LYS A 58 23.04 52.04 -2.36
C LYS A 58 22.10 52.77 -1.40
N PRO A 59 21.36 53.79 -1.89
CA PRO A 59 20.49 54.61 -1.03
C PRO A 59 19.44 53.73 -0.32
N LEU A 60 19.27 53.99 0.97
CA LEU A 60 18.43 53.26 1.94
C LEU A 60 16.95 53.14 1.50
N SER A 61 16.49 54.04 0.63
CA SER A 61 15.11 54.09 0.12
C SER A 61 14.71 52.89 -0.78
N ARG A 62 15.68 52.16 -1.35
CA ARG A 62 15.39 50.97 -2.17
C ARG A 62 15.38 49.65 -1.37
N GLN A 63 15.91 49.62 -0.15
CA GLN A 63 15.87 48.45 0.70
C GLN A 63 14.53 48.26 1.43
N LEU A 64 13.78 49.34 1.64
CA LEU A 64 12.47 49.27 2.31
C LEU A 64 11.31 48.84 1.39
N ALA A 65 11.51 48.86 0.06
CA ALA A 65 10.47 48.50 -0.90
C ALA A 65 10.25 46.97 -1.04
N ASN A 66 11.13 46.14 -0.45
CA ASN A 66 11.07 44.69 -0.50
C ASN A 66 10.76 44.00 0.85
N VAL A 67 10.20 44.73 1.81
CA VAL A 67 9.62 44.09 2.99
C VAL A 67 8.39 43.33 2.51
N ARG A 68 8.53 42.02 2.28
CA ARG A 68 7.39 41.12 2.03
C ARG A 68 6.42 41.34 3.17
N LYS A 69 5.20 41.80 2.87
CA LYS A 69 4.11 41.80 3.86
C LYS A 69 4.11 40.39 4.51
N PRO A 70 4.05 40.32 5.84
CA PRO A 70 3.91 39.03 6.48
C PRO A 70 2.71 38.31 5.84
N PRO A 71 2.81 36.99 5.58
CA PRO A 71 1.67 36.26 5.03
C PRO A 71 0.46 36.52 5.93
N PRO A 72 -0.73 36.73 5.34
CA PRO A 72 -1.93 36.98 6.13
C PRO A 72 -2.10 35.84 7.14
N GLU A 73 -2.43 36.19 8.39
CA GLU A 73 -2.69 35.18 9.41
C GLU A 73 -3.72 34.17 8.87
N PRO A 74 -3.47 32.86 9.03
CA PRO A 74 -4.36 31.86 8.50
C PRO A 74 -5.75 32.05 9.13
N SER A 75 -6.76 32.34 8.33
CA SER A 75 -8.13 32.46 8.83
C SER A 75 -8.54 31.15 9.51
N ILE A 76 -9.47 31.20 10.46
CA ILE A 76 -10.04 30.02 11.13
C ILE A 76 -10.55 28.98 10.10
N PHE A 77 -11.01 29.48 8.94
CA PHE A 77 -11.52 28.67 7.83
C PHE A 77 -10.43 28.18 6.85
N SER A 78 -9.16 28.61 7.02
CA SER A 78 -8.09 28.09 6.16
C SER A 78 -7.85 26.61 6.47
N TYR A 79 -7.82 25.79 5.41
CA TYR A 79 -7.46 24.36 5.55
C TYR A 79 -5.96 24.25 5.86
N THR A 80 -5.65 23.49 6.90
CA THR A 80 -4.30 22.99 7.16
C THR A 80 -4.37 21.46 7.30
N GLU A 81 -3.28 20.76 7.06
CA GLU A 81 -3.24 19.30 7.24
C GLU A 81 -3.65 18.89 8.67
N ALA A 82 -3.21 19.64 9.68
CA ALA A 82 -3.57 19.41 11.07
C ALA A 82 -5.09 19.50 11.31
N LYS A 83 -5.75 20.53 10.75
CA LYS A 83 -7.23 20.69 10.83
C LYS A 83 -7.94 19.55 10.07
N GLY A 84 -7.45 19.18 8.89
CA GLY A 84 -7.98 18.06 8.12
C GLY A 84 -7.89 16.74 8.87
N ASN A 85 -6.75 16.45 9.49
CA ASN A 85 -6.56 15.24 10.29
C ASN A 85 -7.43 15.26 11.56
N ALA A 86 -7.57 16.40 12.24
CA ALA A 86 -8.47 16.53 13.40
C ALA A 86 -9.93 16.25 13.01
N LEU A 87 -10.38 16.75 11.85
CA LEU A 87 -11.73 16.49 11.34
C LEU A 87 -11.95 15.01 11.01
N LYS A 88 -10.98 14.35 10.36
CA LYS A 88 -11.01 12.90 10.08
C LYS A 88 -11.13 12.09 11.37
N ILE A 89 -10.33 12.40 12.38
CA ILE A 89 -10.36 11.75 13.70
C ILE A 89 -11.72 12.01 14.38
N GLY A 90 -12.23 13.24 14.33
CA GLY A 90 -13.55 13.58 14.87
C GLY A 90 -14.67 12.73 14.27
N PHE A 91 -14.71 12.57 12.96
CA PHE A 91 -15.68 11.69 12.29
C PHE A 91 -15.48 10.21 12.66
N ALA A 92 -14.24 9.75 12.82
CA ALA A 92 -13.97 8.39 13.28
C ALA A 92 -14.50 8.13 14.69
N VAL A 93 -14.29 9.06 15.62
CA VAL A 93 -14.81 8.97 17.00
C VAL A 93 -16.36 9.01 17.00
N MET A 94 -16.98 9.87 16.20
CA MET A 94 -18.43 9.90 16.05
C MET A 94 -18.98 8.57 15.50
N LEU A 95 -18.31 7.98 14.51
CA LEU A 95 -18.70 6.68 13.97
C LEU A 95 -18.60 5.58 15.03
N LEU A 96 -17.49 5.53 15.79
CA LEU A 96 -17.36 4.60 16.93
C LEU A 96 -18.52 4.75 17.92
N GLY A 97 -18.85 5.97 18.32
CA GLY A 97 -19.98 6.26 19.22
C GLY A 97 -21.30 5.75 18.67
N LEU A 98 -21.59 6.00 17.39
CA LEU A 98 -22.83 5.55 16.73
C LEU A 98 -22.91 4.01 16.60
N LEU A 99 -21.78 3.34 16.38
CA LEU A 99 -21.74 1.88 16.31
C LEU A 99 -22.03 1.27 17.69
N VAL A 100 -21.31 1.71 18.73
CA VAL A 100 -21.49 1.21 20.11
C VAL A 100 -22.91 1.50 20.61
N TRP A 101 -23.40 2.74 20.44
CA TRP A 101 -24.76 3.10 20.79
C TRP A 101 -25.82 2.25 20.06
N GLY A 102 -25.61 1.98 18.78
CA GLY A 102 -26.50 1.11 18.00
C GLY A 102 -26.58 -0.31 18.53
N TRP A 103 -25.45 -0.89 18.94
CA TRP A 103 -25.42 -2.22 19.53
C TRP A 103 -26.12 -2.26 20.90
N GLN A 104 -25.92 -1.23 21.75
CA GLN A 104 -26.63 -1.11 23.00
C GLN A 104 -28.17 -1.02 22.82
N LEU A 105 -28.62 -0.28 21.79
CA LEU A 105 -30.04 -0.20 21.42
C LEU A 105 -30.59 -1.54 20.91
N GLU A 106 -29.79 -2.31 20.17
CA GLU A 106 -30.16 -3.66 19.72
C GLU A 106 -30.29 -4.61 20.90
N ASP A 107 -29.32 -4.62 21.80
CA ASP A 107 -29.26 -5.48 22.98
C ASP A 107 -30.40 -5.14 23.97
N SER A 108 -30.84 -3.86 24.06
CA SER A 108 -31.95 -3.41 24.87
C SER A 108 -33.34 -3.52 24.21
N GLY A 109 -33.40 -4.00 22.96
CA GLY A 109 -34.66 -4.10 22.19
C GLY A 109 -35.23 -2.76 21.68
N GLN A 110 -34.53 -1.64 21.90
CA GLN A 110 -34.99 -0.28 21.52
C GLN A 110 -34.51 0.19 20.13
N SER A 111 -33.97 -0.69 19.31
CA SER A 111 -33.32 -0.33 18.03
C SER A 111 -34.26 0.33 17.00
N ARG A 112 -35.60 0.12 17.11
CA ARG A 112 -36.55 0.58 16.08
C ARG A 112 -36.68 2.10 15.98
N LYS A 113 -36.72 2.81 17.11
CA LYS A 113 -37.00 4.24 17.19
C LYS A 113 -35.96 5.10 16.49
N TRP A 114 -34.69 4.75 16.65
CA TRP A 114 -33.55 5.55 16.14
C TRP A 114 -32.91 4.98 14.89
N ARG A 115 -33.39 3.86 14.39
CA ARG A 115 -32.77 3.11 13.28
C ARG A 115 -32.56 3.97 12.02
N ARG A 116 -33.56 4.77 11.64
CA ARG A 116 -33.47 5.61 10.42
C ARG A 116 -32.43 6.72 10.59
N ALA A 117 -32.49 7.47 11.68
CA ALA A 117 -31.55 8.56 11.97
C ALA A 117 -30.11 8.05 12.06
N ARG A 118 -29.91 6.93 12.77
CA ARG A 118 -28.59 6.28 12.88
C ARG A 118 -28.05 5.84 11.52
N ARG A 119 -28.87 5.24 10.65
CA ARG A 119 -28.46 4.86 9.29
C ARG A 119 -28.04 6.06 8.45
N VAL A 120 -28.80 7.15 8.52
CA VAL A 120 -28.45 8.40 7.80
C VAL A 120 -27.12 8.95 8.31
N ALA A 121 -26.94 9.01 9.63
CA ALA A 121 -25.69 9.49 10.22
C ALA A 121 -24.48 8.61 9.85
N ILE A 122 -24.61 7.28 9.93
CA ILE A 122 -23.54 6.35 9.51
C ILE A 122 -23.25 6.49 8.02
N GLY A 123 -24.27 6.61 7.17
CA GLY A 123 -24.09 6.83 5.73
C GLY A 123 -23.35 8.13 5.43
N PHE A 124 -23.73 9.22 6.11
CA PHE A 124 -23.04 10.50 6.02
C PHE A 124 -21.56 10.38 6.42
N LEU A 125 -21.26 9.75 7.57
CA LEU A 125 -19.89 9.56 8.02
C LEU A 125 -19.08 8.68 7.06
N GLY A 126 -19.68 7.65 6.46
CA GLY A 126 -19.05 6.84 5.44
C GLY A 126 -18.67 7.65 4.20
N VAL A 127 -19.57 8.49 3.70
CA VAL A 127 -19.29 9.40 2.57
C VAL A 127 -18.22 10.42 2.94
N MET A 128 -18.30 11.01 4.15
CA MET A 128 -17.26 11.92 4.65
C MET A 128 -15.91 11.20 4.84
N GLY A 129 -15.92 9.90 5.14
CA GLY A 129 -14.73 9.06 5.13
C GLY A 129 -14.09 9.00 3.74
N VAL A 130 -14.85 8.64 2.70
CA VAL A 130 -14.31 8.64 1.32
C VAL A 130 -13.77 10.02 0.94
N TYR A 131 -14.57 11.08 1.17
CA TYR A 131 -14.18 12.47 0.85
C TYR A 131 -12.97 12.95 1.67
N GLY A 132 -12.88 12.51 2.93
CA GLY A 132 -11.77 12.82 3.83
C GLY A 132 -10.42 12.28 3.32
N TRP A 133 -10.40 11.12 2.66
CA TRP A 133 -9.17 10.63 2.07
C TRP A 133 -8.62 11.60 1.02
N PHE A 134 -9.47 12.24 0.23
CA PHE A 134 -9.08 13.30 -0.73
C PHE A 134 -8.75 14.65 -0.06
N ASN A 135 -8.50 14.67 1.26
CA ASN A 135 -8.26 15.88 2.06
C ASN A 135 -9.36 16.94 1.85
N TYR A 136 -10.63 16.48 1.76
CA TYR A 136 -11.80 17.33 1.53
C TYR A 136 -11.66 18.23 0.30
N GLY A 137 -11.11 17.69 -0.80
CA GLY A 137 -10.88 18.40 -2.05
C GLY A 137 -9.65 19.31 -2.08
N LYS A 138 -8.83 19.33 -1.02
CA LYS A 138 -7.56 20.05 -0.99
C LYS A 138 -6.40 19.26 -1.59
N PHE A 139 -6.55 17.92 -1.75
CA PHE A 139 -5.56 17.06 -2.40
C PHE A 139 -4.14 17.28 -1.87
N HIS A 140 -3.18 17.63 -2.73
CA HIS A 140 -1.82 18.07 -2.40
C HIS A 140 -1.77 19.61 -2.35
N ASN A 141 -2.40 20.22 -1.34
CA ASN A 141 -2.45 21.69 -1.18
C ASN A 141 -2.91 22.45 -2.44
N GLY A 142 -3.95 21.93 -3.10
CA GLY A 142 -4.55 22.50 -4.31
C GLY A 142 -4.21 21.75 -5.60
N ASN A 143 -3.20 20.88 -5.60
CA ASN A 143 -2.84 20.07 -6.76
C ASN A 143 -3.47 18.67 -6.64
N PHE A 144 -4.24 18.27 -7.64
CA PHE A 144 -4.83 16.92 -7.69
C PHE A 144 -3.81 15.87 -8.15
N VAL A 145 -3.02 16.21 -9.19
CA VAL A 145 -2.09 15.28 -9.86
C VAL A 145 -0.80 15.14 -9.07
N HIS A 146 -0.38 13.91 -8.81
CA HIS A 146 0.90 13.60 -8.19
C HIS A 146 1.99 13.42 -9.26
N VAL A 147 2.61 14.53 -9.68
CA VAL A 147 3.55 14.56 -10.82
C VAL A 147 4.76 13.63 -10.66
N TRP A 148 5.27 13.49 -9.41
CA TRP A 148 6.38 12.60 -9.09
C TRP A 148 6.06 11.12 -9.41
N GLU A 149 4.89 10.64 -8.95
CA GLU A 149 4.41 9.29 -9.26
C GLU A 149 4.17 9.08 -10.75
N HIS A 150 3.63 10.11 -11.44
CA HIS A 150 3.44 10.04 -12.88
C HIS A 150 4.76 9.94 -13.63
N TYR A 151 5.82 10.63 -13.19
CA TYR A 151 7.13 10.46 -13.80
C TYR A 151 7.55 8.99 -13.78
N HIS A 152 7.49 8.32 -12.64
CA HIS A 152 7.90 6.93 -12.52
C HIS A 152 6.97 5.98 -13.29
N TYR A 153 5.65 6.10 -13.08
CA TYR A 153 4.69 5.12 -13.60
C TYR A 153 4.26 5.37 -15.04
N TYR A 154 4.05 6.62 -15.43
CA TYR A 154 3.70 6.94 -16.82
C TYR A 154 4.91 6.75 -17.73
N ILE A 155 6.07 7.31 -17.41
CA ILE A 155 7.27 7.14 -18.23
C ILE A 155 7.74 5.69 -18.24
N GLY A 156 7.82 5.07 -17.06
CA GLY A 156 8.25 3.67 -16.93
C GLY A 156 7.36 2.70 -17.71
N ALA A 157 6.02 2.91 -17.70
CA ALA A 157 5.10 2.07 -18.45
C ALA A 157 5.06 2.39 -19.96
N LYS A 158 5.06 3.67 -20.33
CA LYS A 158 5.00 4.11 -21.74
C LYS A 158 6.21 3.63 -22.55
N TYR A 159 7.38 3.69 -21.93
CA TYR A 159 8.64 3.34 -22.55
C TYR A 159 9.26 2.06 -21.96
N PHE A 160 8.41 1.17 -21.41
CA PHE A 160 8.88 -0.06 -20.75
C PHE A 160 9.74 -0.96 -21.67
N PRO A 161 9.40 -1.16 -22.97
CA PRO A 161 10.24 -1.96 -23.85
C PRO A 161 11.67 -1.45 -23.99
N GLU A 162 11.87 -0.14 -23.93
CA GLU A 162 13.16 0.53 -24.08
C GLU A 162 13.88 0.66 -22.72
N LEU A 163 13.16 1.04 -21.66
CA LEU A 163 13.75 1.34 -20.35
C LEU A 163 13.95 0.13 -19.45
N ARG A 164 13.06 -0.87 -19.54
CA ARG A 164 12.99 -1.96 -18.59
C ARG A 164 12.95 -1.44 -17.14
N TYR A 165 13.50 -2.20 -16.19
CA TYR A 165 13.58 -1.77 -14.79
C TYR A 165 14.86 -0.96 -14.48
N ALA A 166 15.83 -0.92 -15.40
CA ALA A 166 17.16 -0.44 -15.11
C ALA A 166 17.48 0.96 -15.64
N ARG A 167 16.82 1.41 -16.73
CA ARG A 167 17.33 2.55 -17.53
C ARG A 167 16.58 3.87 -17.32
N LEU A 168 15.55 3.92 -16.46
CA LEU A 168 14.71 5.13 -16.32
C LEU A 168 15.55 6.39 -16.04
N TYR A 169 16.46 6.33 -15.06
CA TYR A 169 17.20 7.52 -14.64
C TYR A 169 18.37 7.83 -15.55
N GLU A 170 19.06 6.82 -16.04
CA GLU A 170 20.13 6.95 -17.03
C GLU A 170 19.59 7.62 -18.30
N CYS A 171 18.51 7.10 -18.86
CA CYS A 171 17.90 7.65 -20.07
C CYS A 171 17.31 9.05 -19.86
N SER A 172 16.72 9.31 -18.69
CA SER A 172 16.25 10.65 -18.35
C SER A 172 17.40 11.66 -18.28
N ALA A 173 18.55 11.27 -17.70
CA ALA A 173 19.74 12.12 -17.64
C ALA A 173 20.32 12.36 -19.05
N THR A 174 20.41 11.32 -19.89
CA THR A 174 20.85 11.44 -21.29
C THR A 174 19.94 12.37 -22.09
N ALA A 175 18.62 12.23 -21.95
CA ALA A 175 17.64 13.12 -22.59
C ALA A 175 17.81 14.58 -22.12
N GLU A 176 18.04 14.80 -20.83
CA GLU A 176 18.27 16.15 -20.29
C GLU A 176 19.55 16.80 -20.82
N VAL A 177 20.61 16.01 -21.05
CA VAL A 177 21.82 16.51 -21.70
C VAL A 177 21.52 17.01 -23.11
N GLU A 178 20.76 16.25 -23.92
CA GLU A 178 20.38 16.64 -25.28
C GLU A 178 19.39 17.82 -25.31
N LEU A 179 18.66 18.05 -24.21
CA LEU A 179 17.86 19.26 -23.99
C LEU A 179 18.69 20.50 -23.56
N GLY A 180 20.02 20.44 -23.68
CA GLY A 180 20.94 21.54 -23.39
C GLY A 180 21.27 21.76 -21.91
N ARG A 181 21.02 20.77 -21.04
CA ARG A 181 21.19 20.90 -19.58
C ARG A 181 22.40 20.11 -19.03
N ARG A 182 23.42 19.85 -19.85
CA ARG A 182 24.60 19.02 -19.48
C ARG A 182 25.22 19.44 -18.14
N ALA A 183 25.42 20.74 -17.89
CA ALA A 183 26.02 21.23 -16.65
C ALA A 183 25.20 20.84 -15.39
N ARG A 184 23.86 20.82 -15.47
CA ARG A 184 22.99 20.40 -14.38
C ARG A 184 23.04 18.91 -14.13
N VAL A 185 23.21 18.10 -15.18
CA VAL A 185 23.36 16.66 -15.05
C VAL A 185 24.71 16.34 -14.41
N ALA A 186 25.81 16.97 -14.88
CA ALA A 186 27.15 16.76 -14.36
C ALA A 186 27.34 17.14 -12.87
N SER A 187 26.50 18.06 -12.37
CA SER A 187 26.60 18.53 -10.97
C SER A 187 25.76 17.74 -9.97
N ARG A 188 25.14 16.63 -10.37
CA ARG A 188 24.26 15.86 -9.49
C ARG A 188 24.55 14.38 -9.49
N SER A 189 23.96 13.67 -8.51
CA SER A 189 23.96 12.22 -8.45
C SER A 189 22.58 11.67 -8.82
N ILE A 190 22.57 10.45 -9.38
CA ILE A 190 21.36 9.66 -9.67
C ILE A 190 21.51 8.27 -9.06
N ARG A 191 20.40 7.54 -8.90
CA ARG A 191 20.44 6.14 -8.47
C ARG A 191 20.77 5.23 -9.65
N ASP A 192 21.74 4.36 -9.46
CA ASP A 192 22.01 3.23 -10.36
C ASP A 192 20.93 2.15 -10.19
N LEU A 193 20.01 2.09 -11.14
CA LEU A 193 18.96 1.08 -11.14
C LEU A 193 19.42 -0.26 -11.76
N ALA A 194 20.54 -0.28 -12.47
CA ALA A 194 21.00 -1.46 -13.18
C ALA A 194 21.70 -2.49 -12.27
N GLN A 195 22.56 -2.03 -11.37
CA GLN A 195 23.47 -2.90 -10.63
C GLN A 195 23.35 -2.74 -9.11
N THR A 196 23.81 -1.60 -8.58
CA THR A 196 24.07 -1.44 -7.16
C THR A 196 22.90 -0.92 -6.35
N ASN A 197 21.91 -0.30 -6.99
CA ASN A 197 20.84 0.46 -6.36
C ASN A 197 21.34 1.57 -5.40
N LEU A 198 22.58 2.02 -5.58
CA LEU A 198 23.19 3.11 -4.82
C LEU A 198 23.09 4.43 -5.59
N ILE A 199 23.17 5.53 -4.87
CA ILE A 199 23.22 6.87 -5.47
C ILE A 199 24.69 7.17 -5.80
N GLY A 200 24.96 7.52 -7.06
CA GLY A 200 26.30 7.79 -7.57
C GLY A 200 26.34 8.97 -8.55
N PRO A 201 27.54 9.44 -8.92
CA PRO A 201 27.73 10.52 -9.88
C PRO A 201 27.22 10.13 -11.27
N THR A 202 27.08 11.11 -12.16
CA THR A 202 26.56 10.93 -13.54
C THR A 202 27.65 10.80 -14.59
N ASP A 203 28.93 10.71 -14.20
CA ASP A 203 30.06 10.72 -15.16
C ASP A 203 29.98 9.59 -16.19
N ASP A 204 29.63 8.38 -15.76
CA ASP A 204 29.48 7.23 -16.63
C ASP A 204 28.34 7.42 -17.65
N VAL A 205 27.20 8.00 -17.23
CA VAL A 205 26.08 8.33 -18.13
C VAL A 205 26.48 9.40 -19.15
N LEU A 206 27.26 10.39 -18.71
CA LEU A 206 27.76 11.45 -19.61
C LEU A 206 28.79 10.97 -20.60
N ALA A 207 29.55 9.93 -20.25
CA ALA A 207 30.56 9.30 -21.12
C ALA A 207 29.94 8.32 -22.14
N ASN A 208 28.82 7.68 -21.78
CA ASN A 208 28.23 6.58 -22.55
C ASN A 208 26.74 6.81 -22.92
N PRO A 209 26.37 7.92 -23.59
CA PRO A 209 24.96 8.22 -23.90
C PRO A 209 24.31 7.20 -24.83
N GLU A 210 25.09 6.53 -25.70
CA GLU A 210 24.58 5.53 -26.65
C GLU A 210 24.01 4.30 -25.95
N ARG A 211 24.52 3.93 -24.75
CA ARG A 211 24.02 2.81 -23.96
C ARG A 211 22.51 2.92 -23.66
N CYS A 212 21.98 4.14 -23.60
CA CYS A 212 20.55 4.37 -23.49
C CYS A 212 19.87 4.42 -24.87
N LYS A 213 20.42 5.19 -25.81
CA LYS A 213 19.78 5.54 -27.08
C LYS A 213 19.62 4.32 -28.01
N GLU A 214 20.54 3.34 -27.96
CA GLU A 214 20.48 2.12 -28.77
C GLU A 214 19.18 1.30 -28.57
N HIS A 215 18.49 1.50 -27.47
CA HIS A 215 17.22 0.83 -27.17
C HIS A 215 15.99 1.54 -27.76
N PHE A 216 16.16 2.74 -28.31
CA PHE A 216 15.09 3.55 -28.87
C PHE A 216 15.21 3.65 -30.41
N SER A 217 14.07 3.67 -31.10
CA SER A 217 14.06 4.25 -32.44
C SER A 217 14.13 5.78 -32.34
N GLU A 218 14.63 6.45 -33.40
CA GLU A 218 14.74 7.91 -33.38
C GLU A 218 13.43 8.62 -33.04
N ALA A 219 12.31 8.20 -33.63
CA ALA A 219 10.99 8.78 -33.32
C ALA A 219 10.62 8.61 -31.84
N ARG A 220 10.83 7.40 -31.27
CA ARG A 220 10.54 7.13 -29.84
C ARG A 220 11.45 7.91 -28.91
N TRP A 221 12.72 8.14 -29.31
CA TRP A 221 13.64 8.96 -28.55
C TRP A 221 13.21 10.44 -28.51
N GLN A 222 12.71 10.97 -29.63
CA GLN A 222 12.16 12.33 -29.65
C GLN A 222 10.91 12.45 -28.76
N ASP A 223 9.98 11.48 -28.83
CA ASP A 223 8.81 11.42 -27.94
C ASP A 223 9.23 11.36 -26.46
N PHE A 224 10.23 10.54 -26.14
CA PHE A 224 10.76 10.41 -24.78
C PHE A 224 11.34 11.74 -24.29
N LYS A 225 12.16 12.41 -25.09
CA LYS A 225 12.71 13.75 -24.75
C LYS A 225 11.61 14.79 -24.51
N GLN A 226 10.55 14.76 -25.32
CA GLN A 226 9.41 15.66 -25.14
C GLN A 226 8.72 15.40 -23.79
N ASP A 227 8.44 14.15 -23.45
CA ASP A 227 7.82 13.77 -22.19
C ASP A 227 8.73 14.12 -20.99
N ILE A 228 10.04 13.86 -21.08
CA ILE A 228 11.00 14.25 -20.04
C ILE A 228 11.05 15.75 -19.85
N SER A 229 11.01 16.53 -20.93
CA SER A 229 10.96 18.01 -20.86
C SER A 229 9.74 18.50 -20.06
N PHE A 230 8.57 17.87 -20.24
CA PHE A 230 7.38 18.18 -19.44
C PHE A 230 7.63 17.93 -17.96
N PHE A 231 8.17 16.76 -17.57
CA PHE A 231 8.41 16.43 -16.16
C PHE A 231 9.50 17.30 -15.52
N ILE A 232 10.55 17.66 -16.25
CA ILE A 232 11.56 18.63 -15.80
C ILE A 232 10.89 19.98 -15.45
N GLY A 233 9.99 20.46 -16.30
CA GLY A 233 9.26 21.71 -16.07
C GLY A 233 8.34 21.62 -14.86
N ARG A 234 7.61 20.52 -14.71
CA ARG A 234 6.61 20.34 -13.64
C ARG A 234 7.20 20.04 -12.27
N LEU A 235 8.27 19.26 -12.20
CA LEU A 235 8.97 18.94 -10.95
C LEU A 235 9.90 20.08 -10.51
N GLY A 236 10.39 20.90 -11.44
CA GLY A 236 11.24 22.05 -11.14
C GLY A 236 12.46 21.67 -10.30
N ASN A 237 12.60 22.27 -9.11
CA ASN A 237 13.71 21.99 -8.20
C ASN A 237 13.70 20.57 -7.63
N ARG A 238 12.57 19.86 -7.67
CA ARG A 238 12.47 18.46 -7.21
C ARG A 238 12.88 17.44 -8.28
N TRP A 239 13.12 17.87 -9.52
CA TRP A 239 13.54 16.98 -10.61
C TRP A 239 14.82 16.17 -10.31
N PRO A 240 15.91 16.75 -9.78
CA PRO A 240 17.09 15.99 -9.42
C PRO A 240 16.83 14.92 -8.37
N ASP A 241 15.96 15.20 -7.40
CA ASP A 241 15.64 14.25 -6.34
C ASP A 241 14.78 13.09 -6.82
N SER A 242 13.93 13.31 -7.85
CA SER A 242 13.15 12.23 -8.44
C SER A 242 14.00 11.14 -9.08
N GLN A 243 15.25 11.42 -9.41
CA GLN A 243 16.20 10.44 -9.96
C GLN A 243 17.07 9.77 -8.89
N LYS A 244 16.84 10.07 -7.61
CA LYS A 244 17.43 9.37 -6.46
C LYS A 244 16.46 8.34 -5.85
N ASP A 245 15.23 8.29 -6.36
CA ASP A 245 14.20 7.33 -5.96
C ASP A 245 14.51 5.93 -6.50
N HIS A 246 13.61 4.96 -6.35
CA HIS A 246 13.87 3.55 -6.66
C HIS A 246 13.36 3.09 -8.03
N GLY A 247 13.09 4.02 -8.92
CA GLY A 247 12.76 3.75 -10.32
C GLY A 247 11.33 3.24 -10.53
N TYR A 248 11.16 2.49 -11.60
CA TYR A 248 9.89 1.90 -11.99
C TYR A 248 9.77 0.46 -11.48
N ASN A 249 8.67 0.15 -10.80
CA ASN A 249 8.44 -1.14 -10.15
C ASN A 249 7.10 -1.80 -10.51
N GLY A 250 6.46 -1.39 -11.61
CA GLY A 250 5.26 -2.05 -12.09
C GLY A 250 5.53 -3.52 -12.42
N THR A 251 4.64 -4.43 -11.99
CA THR A 251 4.77 -5.85 -12.36
C THR A 251 4.58 -6.04 -13.87
N PRO A 252 5.06 -7.14 -14.47
CA PRO A 252 4.77 -7.45 -15.87
C PRO A 252 3.29 -7.42 -16.20
N TRP A 253 2.46 -7.86 -15.30
CA TRP A 253 0.99 -7.88 -15.48
C TRP A 253 0.37 -6.48 -15.36
N TRP A 254 0.89 -5.63 -14.45
CA TRP A 254 0.45 -4.24 -14.35
C TRP A 254 0.78 -3.46 -15.63
N ASN A 255 1.92 -3.76 -16.27
CA ASN A 255 2.30 -3.16 -17.55
C ASN A 255 1.25 -3.33 -18.64
N ILE A 256 0.41 -4.38 -18.61
CA ILE A 256 -0.68 -4.52 -19.57
C ILE A 256 -1.54 -3.25 -19.57
N THR A 257 -2.07 -2.89 -18.40
CA THR A 257 -2.92 -1.71 -18.26
C THR A 257 -2.11 -0.42 -18.34
N GLY A 258 -0.99 -0.36 -17.62
CA GLY A 258 -0.14 0.84 -17.53
C GLY A 258 0.41 1.26 -18.89
N SER A 259 1.01 0.35 -19.64
CA SER A 259 1.60 0.66 -20.94
C SER A 259 0.55 0.98 -22.00
N ILE A 260 -0.55 0.22 -22.07
CA ILE A 260 -1.64 0.51 -23.01
C ILE A 260 -2.20 1.91 -22.76
N LEU A 261 -2.55 2.25 -21.54
CA LEU A 261 -3.15 3.56 -21.22
C LEU A 261 -2.16 4.71 -21.40
N ALA A 262 -0.89 4.53 -21.01
CA ALA A 262 0.13 5.55 -21.16
C ALA A 262 0.45 5.86 -22.64
N ASN A 263 0.43 4.85 -23.51
CA ASN A 263 0.61 5.07 -24.95
C ASN A 263 -0.66 5.61 -25.61
N LEU A 264 -1.85 5.19 -25.18
CA LEU A 264 -3.13 5.66 -25.73
C LEU A 264 -3.39 7.14 -25.43
N ILE A 265 -3.03 7.61 -24.24
CA ILE A 265 -3.27 9.01 -23.83
C ILE A 265 -2.37 9.99 -24.59
N GLY A 266 -1.29 9.53 -25.19
CA GLY A 266 -0.35 10.32 -26.00
C GLY A 266 0.74 11.01 -25.18
N PRO A 267 1.21 12.23 -25.58
CA PRO A 267 2.28 12.93 -24.91
C PRO A 267 1.94 13.38 -23.49
N ALA A 268 2.98 13.50 -22.64
CA ALA A 268 2.85 14.06 -21.31
C ALA A 268 2.37 15.52 -21.37
N SER A 269 1.26 15.80 -20.70
CA SER A 269 0.66 17.12 -20.60
C SER A 269 -0.21 17.20 -19.33
N GLU A 270 -0.61 18.40 -18.91
CA GLU A 270 -1.51 18.57 -17.77
C GLU A 270 -2.80 17.75 -17.95
N ARG A 271 -3.36 17.75 -19.16
CA ARG A 271 -4.59 17.03 -19.47
C ARG A 271 -4.40 15.52 -19.40
N SER A 272 -3.34 14.99 -20.00
CA SER A 272 -3.08 13.54 -19.99
C SER A 272 -2.80 13.03 -18.57
N MET A 273 -2.00 13.75 -17.79
CA MET A 273 -1.75 13.39 -16.39
C MET A 273 -3.00 13.46 -15.54
N PHE A 274 -3.84 14.49 -15.73
CA PHE A 274 -5.12 14.60 -15.02
C PHE A 274 -6.08 13.45 -15.35
N LEU A 275 -6.22 13.08 -16.61
CA LEU A 275 -7.10 11.98 -17.03
C LEU A 275 -6.64 10.64 -16.47
N LEU A 276 -5.32 10.36 -16.47
CA LEU A 276 -4.78 9.15 -15.84
C LEU A 276 -4.98 9.15 -14.33
N ALA A 277 -4.82 10.30 -13.67
CA ALA A 277 -5.03 10.43 -12.23
C ALA A 277 -6.50 10.21 -11.79
N LEU A 278 -7.48 10.32 -12.69
CA LEU A 278 -8.90 10.05 -12.40
C LEU A 278 -9.22 8.54 -12.29
N LEU A 279 -8.34 7.66 -12.75
CA LEU A 279 -8.60 6.22 -12.74
C LEU A 279 -8.67 5.67 -11.31
N ASP A 280 -7.75 6.07 -10.43
CA ASP A 280 -7.78 5.64 -9.03
C ASP A 280 -9.03 6.08 -8.27
N PRO A 281 -9.49 7.35 -8.33
CA PRO A 281 -10.78 7.76 -7.77
C PRO A 281 -11.96 6.91 -8.28
N ALA A 282 -11.99 6.59 -9.58
CA ALA A 282 -13.05 5.75 -10.14
C ALA A 282 -13.02 4.32 -9.55
N LEU A 283 -11.83 3.72 -9.44
CA LEU A 283 -11.65 2.40 -8.84
C LEU A 283 -11.96 2.40 -7.34
N ILE A 284 -11.58 3.44 -6.61
CA ILE A 284 -11.89 3.61 -5.18
C ILE A 284 -13.41 3.71 -4.97
N LEU A 285 -14.11 4.49 -5.78
CA LEU A 285 -15.57 4.58 -5.71
C LEU A 285 -16.24 3.25 -6.03
N LEU A 286 -15.78 2.54 -7.07
CA LEU A 286 -16.26 1.20 -7.41
C LEU A 286 -16.01 0.21 -6.27
N MET A 287 -14.83 0.25 -5.65
CA MET A 287 -14.46 -0.58 -4.50
C MET A 287 -15.43 -0.34 -3.32
N PHE A 288 -15.69 0.90 -2.94
CA PHE A 288 -16.59 1.23 -1.84
C PHE A 288 -18.06 0.90 -2.17
N ALA A 289 -18.49 1.09 -3.41
CA ALA A 289 -19.80 0.61 -3.86
C ALA A 289 -19.93 -0.92 -3.74
N GLY A 290 -18.87 -1.65 -4.09
CA GLY A 290 -18.77 -3.10 -3.90
C GLY A 290 -18.85 -3.52 -2.44
N ILE A 291 -18.18 -2.80 -1.53
CA ILE A 291 -18.24 -3.06 -0.08
C ILE A 291 -19.69 -2.84 0.42
N TRP A 292 -20.30 -1.72 0.06
CA TRP A 292 -21.69 -1.46 0.47
C TRP A 292 -22.65 -2.54 -0.06
N TRP A 293 -22.54 -2.90 -1.33
CA TRP A 293 -23.34 -3.97 -1.93
C TRP A 293 -23.15 -5.32 -1.25
N ALA A 294 -21.92 -5.67 -0.88
CA ALA A 294 -21.60 -6.98 -0.33
C ALA A 294 -21.87 -7.09 1.17
N PHE A 295 -21.54 -6.07 1.97
CA PHE A 295 -21.46 -6.10 3.41
C PHE A 295 -22.40 -5.09 4.10
N GLY A 296 -23.01 -4.17 3.36
CA GLY A 296 -23.94 -3.18 3.88
C GLY A 296 -23.29 -1.91 4.41
N LEU A 297 -24.14 -1.02 4.94
CA LEU A 297 -23.79 0.38 5.22
C LEU A 297 -22.79 0.53 6.38
N GLU A 298 -22.91 -0.23 7.45
CA GLU A 298 -22.04 -0.08 8.63
C GLU A 298 -20.59 -0.47 8.30
N ILE A 299 -20.41 -1.61 7.61
CA ILE A 299 -19.09 -2.09 7.19
C ILE A 299 -18.49 -1.16 6.15
N PHE A 300 -19.30 -0.64 5.22
CA PHE A 300 -18.86 0.40 4.29
C PHE A 300 -18.34 1.63 5.04
N ALA A 301 -19.09 2.14 6.02
CA ALA A 301 -18.70 3.33 6.77
C ALA A 301 -17.40 3.11 7.57
N VAL A 302 -17.23 1.94 8.19
CA VAL A 302 -15.99 1.57 8.89
C VAL A 302 -14.82 1.48 7.92
N ALA A 303 -14.97 0.82 6.79
CA ALA A 303 -13.94 0.68 5.77
C ALA A 303 -13.53 2.05 5.19
N ALA A 304 -14.50 2.91 4.88
CA ALA A 304 -14.27 4.26 4.36
C ALA A 304 -13.60 5.17 5.40
N THR A 305 -14.03 5.10 6.66
CA THR A 305 -13.42 5.87 7.75
C THR A 305 -11.99 5.41 8.02
N PHE A 306 -11.75 4.09 8.06
CA PHE A 306 -10.39 3.57 8.16
C PHE A 306 -9.50 4.11 7.03
N PHE A 307 -9.95 4.01 5.78
CA PHE A 307 -9.20 4.46 4.61
C PHE A 307 -8.83 5.95 4.68
N ALA A 308 -9.72 6.79 5.20
CA ALA A 308 -9.48 8.22 5.37
C ALA A 308 -8.52 8.57 6.51
N VAL A 309 -8.64 7.84 7.63
CA VAL A 309 -7.97 8.17 8.90
C VAL A 309 -6.62 7.49 9.03
N ASN A 310 -6.41 6.34 8.39
CA ASN A 310 -5.16 5.59 8.47
C ASN A 310 -3.97 6.43 7.96
N PHE A 311 -3.19 6.97 8.88
CA PHE A 311 -2.09 7.88 8.56
C PHE A 311 -1.05 7.30 7.59
N PRO A 312 -0.66 6.01 7.69
CA PRO A 312 0.26 5.39 6.75
C PRO A 312 -0.17 5.52 5.29
N SER A 313 -1.46 5.32 4.98
CA SER A 313 -1.99 5.35 3.61
C SER A 313 -2.70 6.67 3.24
N ARG A 314 -2.22 7.80 3.79
CA ARG A 314 -2.79 9.12 3.51
C ARG A 314 -2.61 9.54 2.05
N TYR A 315 -3.49 10.42 1.57
CA TYR A 315 -3.52 10.92 0.19
C TYR A 315 -2.17 11.45 -0.31
N TYR A 316 -1.38 12.10 0.57
CA TYR A 316 -0.10 12.73 0.21
C TYR A 316 0.95 11.78 -0.35
N TRP A 317 0.86 10.47 -0.08
CA TRP A 317 1.83 9.51 -0.59
C TRP A 317 1.67 9.25 -2.10
N ASN A 318 0.49 8.82 -2.52
CA ASN A 318 0.24 8.40 -3.90
C ASN A 318 -1.18 8.71 -4.40
N GLY A 319 -1.90 9.59 -3.71
CA GLY A 319 -3.19 10.09 -4.20
C GLY A 319 -2.99 10.95 -5.45
N GLY A 320 -3.88 10.81 -6.44
CA GLY A 320 -3.76 11.51 -7.72
C GLY A 320 -2.64 11.02 -8.63
N ALA A 321 -2.12 9.82 -8.35
CA ALA A 321 -1.14 9.13 -9.18
C ALA A 321 -1.81 8.27 -10.26
N PHE A 322 -1.02 7.51 -11.01
CA PHE A 322 -1.49 6.66 -12.10
C PHE A 322 -1.59 5.20 -11.65
N LEU A 323 -2.82 4.70 -11.41
CA LEU A 323 -3.15 3.31 -11.06
C LEU A 323 -2.32 2.77 -9.88
N ARG A 324 -2.43 3.47 -8.73
CA ARG A 324 -1.77 3.06 -7.48
C ARG A 324 -2.69 2.28 -6.54
N TYR A 325 -4.02 2.31 -6.79
CA TYR A 325 -5.04 1.65 -5.97
C TYR A 325 -5.80 0.54 -6.70
N ASP A 326 -5.40 0.21 -7.92
CA ASP A 326 -6.01 -0.84 -8.74
C ASP A 326 -5.93 -2.23 -8.08
N TYR A 327 -4.77 -2.62 -7.55
CA TYR A 327 -4.59 -3.88 -6.82
C TYR A 327 -5.56 -4.00 -5.63
N LEU A 328 -5.77 -2.90 -4.91
CA LEU A 328 -6.65 -2.84 -3.75
C LEU A 328 -8.11 -3.00 -4.18
N ALA A 329 -8.51 -2.29 -5.23
CA ALA A 329 -9.87 -2.37 -5.78
C ALA A 329 -10.20 -3.80 -6.23
N TRP A 330 -9.32 -4.44 -7.00
CA TRP A 330 -9.53 -5.81 -7.46
C TRP A 330 -9.57 -6.81 -6.31
N THR A 331 -8.66 -6.69 -5.34
CA THR A 331 -8.64 -7.56 -4.16
C THR A 331 -9.92 -7.44 -3.34
N VAL A 332 -10.32 -6.22 -3.00
CA VAL A 332 -11.53 -5.96 -2.19
C VAL A 332 -12.78 -6.42 -2.92
N LEU A 333 -12.92 -6.10 -4.22
CA LEU A 333 -14.03 -6.57 -5.05
C LEU A 333 -14.04 -8.09 -5.17
N GLY A 334 -12.86 -8.73 -5.26
CA GLY A 334 -12.73 -10.18 -5.21
C GLY A 334 -13.35 -10.78 -3.95
N ILE A 335 -13.04 -10.23 -2.77
CA ILE A 335 -13.62 -10.66 -1.49
C ILE A 335 -15.14 -10.39 -1.45
N CYS A 336 -15.59 -9.24 -1.97
CA CYS A 336 -17.02 -8.93 -2.09
C CYS A 336 -17.77 -9.97 -2.94
N LEU A 337 -17.18 -10.40 -4.05
CA LEU A 337 -17.73 -11.43 -4.91
C LEU A 337 -17.76 -12.81 -4.23
N LEU A 338 -16.71 -13.17 -3.48
CA LEU A 338 -16.72 -14.40 -2.65
C LEU A 338 -17.87 -14.35 -1.65
N LYS A 339 -18.08 -13.22 -0.98
CA LYS A 339 -19.20 -12.99 -0.05
C LYS A 339 -20.56 -13.19 -0.73
N LYS A 340 -20.69 -12.74 -1.97
CA LYS A 340 -21.91 -12.90 -2.81
C LYS A 340 -21.98 -14.25 -3.54
N LYS A 341 -21.15 -15.23 -3.15
CA LYS A 341 -21.10 -16.59 -3.73
C LYS A 341 -20.75 -16.62 -5.23
N ARG A 342 -20.14 -15.55 -5.76
CA ARG A 342 -19.62 -15.47 -7.14
C ARG A 342 -18.15 -15.94 -7.16
N HIS A 343 -17.94 -17.20 -6.74
CA HIS A 343 -16.64 -17.74 -6.40
C HIS A 343 -15.61 -17.67 -7.54
N GLY A 344 -16.01 -17.98 -8.80
CA GLY A 344 -15.11 -17.93 -9.95
C GLY A 344 -14.60 -16.52 -10.24
N LEU A 345 -15.50 -15.52 -10.27
CA LEU A 345 -15.12 -14.12 -10.46
C LEU A 345 -14.30 -13.60 -9.25
N GLY A 346 -14.68 -14.02 -8.04
CA GLY A 346 -13.90 -13.68 -6.84
C GLY A 346 -12.46 -14.19 -6.93
N GLY A 347 -12.26 -15.44 -7.33
CA GLY A 347 -10.93 -16.03 -7.55
C GLY A 347 -10.15 -15.31 -8.65
N ALA A 348 -10.80 -14.95 -9.75
CA ALA A 348 -10.17 -14.21 -10.84
C ALA A 348 -9.68 -12.82 -10.39
N LEU A 349 -10.51 -12.07 -9.65
CA LEU A 349 -10.12 -10.73 -9.17
C LEU A 349 -9.04 -10.80 -8.07
N LEU A 350 -9.05 -11.82 -7.18
CA LEU A 350 -7.95 -12.02 -6.23
C LEU A 350 -6.64 -12.32 -6.95
N ALA A 351 -6.66 -13.14 -8.01
CA ALA A 351 -5.48 -13.40 -8.83
C ALA A 351 -5.00 -12.15 -9.56
N THR A 352 -5.91 -11.33 -10.09
CA THR A 352 -5.58 -10.06 -10.76
C THR A 352 -4.95 -9.07 -9.78
N GLY A 353 -5.52 -8.91 -8.58
CA GLY A 353 -4.92 -8.06 -7.53
C GLY A 353 -3.53 -8.51 -7.13
N ALA A 354 -3.33 -9.85 -6.98
CA ALA A 354 -2.03 -10.45 -6.70
C ALA A 354 -1.03 -10.28 -7.87
N ALA A 355 -1.49 -10.32 -9.11
CA ALA A 355 -0.65 -10.08 -10.27
C ALA A 355 -0.20 -8.61 -10.36
N PHE A 356 -1.05 -7.65 -10.03
CA PHE A 356 -0.72 -6.22 -10.12
C PHE A 356 0.22 -5.73 -9.01
N ARG A 357 0.15 -6.37 -7.82
CA ARG A 357 1.14 -6.21 -6.72
C ARG A 357 1.24 -7.57 -6.02
N LEU A 358 2.42 -8.10 -5.83
CA LEU A 358 2.59 -9.49 -5.37
C LEU A 358 1.98 -9.77 -4.00
N PHE A 359 2.10 -8.85 -3.04
CA PHE A 359 1.65 -9.07 -1.67
C PHE A 359 0.15 -9.37 -1.49
N PRO A 360 -0.80 -8.91 -2.34
CA PRO A 360 -2.20 -9.31 -2.25
C PRO A 360 -2.45 -10.81 -2.46
N VAL A 361 -1.45 -11.58 -2.88
CA VAL A 361 -1.54 -13.05 -2.96
C VAL A 361 -1.98 -13.67 -1.63
N PHE A 362 -1.65 -13.06 -0.50
CA PHE A 362 -2.07 -13.54 0.82
C PHE A 362 -3.60 -13.57 1.00
N PHE A 363 -4.36 -12.76 0.26
CA PHE A 363 -5.82 -12.86 0.24
C PHE A 363 -6.31 -14.12 -0.50
N ALA A 364 -5.51 -14.69 -1.39
CA ALA A 364 -5.80 -15.98 -2.04
C ALA A 364 -5.26 -17.17 -1.23
N VAL A 365 -4.20 -16.97 -0.45
CA VAL A 365 -3.60 -18.02 0.43
C VAL A 365 -4.61 -18.54 1.44
N GLY A 366 -5.44 -17.67 2.06
CA GLY A 366 -6.45 -18.09 3.01
C GLY A 366 -7.42 -19.15 2.46
N PRO A 367 -8.14 -18.90 1.37
CA PRO A 367 -8.96 -19.89 0.69
C PRO A 367 -8.18 -21.13 0.22
N ALA A 368 -6.91 -20.96 -0.20
CA ALA A 368 -6.06 -22.08 -0.60
C ALA A 368 -5.73 -23.02 0.57
N LEU A 369 -5.44 -22.47 1.77
CA LEU A 369 -5.25 -23.25 3.00
C LEU A 369 -6.50 -24.04 3.38
N GLN A 370 -7.69 -23.42 3.26
CA GLN A 370 -8.96 -24.12 3.47
C GLN A 370 -9.16 -25.25 2.48
N ALA A 371 -8.90 -24.99 1.19
CA ALA A 371 -9.01 -25.97 0.13
C ALA A 371 -8.09 -27.17 0.39
N GLY A 372 -6.84 -26.90 0.76
CA GLY A 372 -5.85 -27.93 1.12
C GLY A 372 -6.30 -28.76 2.32
N TRP A 373 -6.77 -28.11 3.39
CA TRP A 373 -7.26 -28.79 4.59
C TRP A 373 -8.47 -29.71 4.31
N ARG A 374 -9.49 -29.20 3.60
CA ARG A 374 -10.68 -29.98 3.24
C ARG A 374 -10.31 -31.14 2.31
N PHE A 375 -9.46 -30.89 1.33
CA PHE A 375 -8.97 -31.94 0.44
C PHE A 375 -8.22 -33.06 1.20
N PHE A 376 -7.38 -32.68 2.18
CA PHE A 376 -6.68 -33.66 3.02
C PHE A 376 -7.66 -34.52 3.83
N LYS A 377 -8.69 -33.89 4.42
CA LYS A 377 -9.68 -34.55 5.28
C LYS A 377 -10.71 -35.35 4.48
N GLU A 378 -11.25 -34.82 3.41
CA GLU A 378 -12.41 -35.34 2.69
C GLU A 378 -12.04 -35.98 1.35
N ARG A 379 -10.78 -35.84 0.91
CA ARG A 379 -10.26 -36.24 -0.42
C ARG A 379 -10.99 -35.65 -1.60
N VAL A 380 -11.83 -34.63 -1.37
CA VAL A 380 -12.61 -33.90 -2.40
C VAL A 380 -12.41 -32.40 -2.25
N LEU A 381 -12.18 -31.73 -3.37
CA LEU A 381 -12.18 -30.28 -3.43
C LEU A 381 -13.62 -29.78 -3.54
N SER A 382 -14.07 -28.97 -2.58
CA SER A 382 -15.45 -28.45 -2.60
C SER A 382 -15.73 -27.63 -3.87
N ALA A 383 -16.99 -27.58 -4.29
CA ALA A 383 -17.41 -26.83 -5.48
C ALA A 383 -17.05 -25.33 -5.40
N GLU A 384 -17.08 -24.76 -4.21
CA GLU A 384 -16.67 -23.38 -3.95
C GLU A 384 -15.19 -23.18 -4.28
N HIS A 385 -14.28 -23.95 -3.67
CA HIS A 385 -12.84 -23.82 -3.87
C HIS A 385 -12.42 -24.17 -5.30
N ARG A 386 -13.10 -25.14 -5.93
CA ARG A 386 -12.87 -25.45 -7.35
C ARG A 386 -13.17 -24.25 -8.25
N LYS A 387 -14.31 -23.55 -8.02
CA LYS A 387 -14.65 -22.35 -8.80
C LYS A 387 -13.66 -21.21 -8.55
N ILE A 388 -13.21 -21.01 -7.29
CA ILE A 388 -12.18 -20.00 -6.98
C ILE A 388 -10.89 -20.32 -7.75
N LEU A 389 -10.43 -21.57 -7.69
CA LEU A 389 -9.22 -22.00 -8.39
C LEU A 389 -9.34 -21.83 -9.91
N VAL A 390 -10.46 -22.26 -10.50
CA VAL A 390 -10.69 -22.09 -11.95
C VAL A 390 -10.66 -20.62 -12.34
N GLY A 391 -11.32 -19.73 -11.58
CA GLY A 391 -11.27 -18.30 -11.83
C GLY A 391 -9.86 -17.72 -11.77
N ALA A 392 -9.08 -18.11 -10.75
CA ALA A 392 -7.71 -17.68 -10.60
C ALA A 392 -6.81 -18.17 -11.75
N VAL A 393 -6.95 -19.45 -12.13
CA VAL A 393 -6.18 -20.05 -13.24
C VAL A 393 -6.52 -19.36 -14.57
N VAL A 394 -7.80 -19.11 -14.85
CA VAL A 394 -8.23 -18.43 -16.08
C VAL A 394 -7.65 -17.00 -16.11
N ALA A 395 -7.74 -16.25 -15.02
CA ALA A 395 -7.17 -14.90 -14.96
C ALA A 395 -5.65 -14.93 -15.22
N THR A 396 -4.92 -15.83 -14.56
CA THR A 396 -3.47 -15.97 -14.75
C THR A 396 -3.13 -16.40 -16.19
N ALA A 397 -3.86 -17.35 -16.76
CA ALA A 397 -3.65 -17.81 -18.12
C ALA A 397 -3.90 -16.72 -19.19
N LEU A 398 -4.72 -15.72 -18.89
CA LEU A 398 -4.91 -14.56 -19.75
C LEU A 398 -3.84 -13.48 -19.52
N LEU A 399 -3.50 -13.21 -18.26
CA LEU A 399 -2.57 -12.13 -17.90
C LEU A 399 -1.13 -12.44 -18.32
N VAL A 400 -0.69 -13.71 -18.20
CA VAL A 400 0.70 -14.09 -18.52
C VAL A 400 1.05 -13.81 -20.00
N PRO A 401 0.35 -14.39 -21.01
CA PRO A 401 0.68 -14.10 -22.39
C PRO A 401 0.43 -12.62 -22.77
N ALA A 402 -0.63 -12.00 -22.24
CA ALA A 402 -0.89 -10.58 -22.50
C ALA A 402 0.27 -9.68 -22.05
N SER A 403 0.86 -9.95 -20.88
CA SER A 403 2.02 -9.18 -20.40
C SER A 403 3.25 -9.33 -21.28
N MET A 404 3.51 -10.54 -21.78
CA MET A 404 4.64 -10.79 -22.71
C MET A 404 4.48 -10.02 -24.03
N VAL A 405 3.27 -9.98 -24.57
CA VAL A 405 2.96 -9.25 -25.82
C VAL A 405 3.12 -7.75 -25.62
N VAL A 406 2.52 -7.18 -24.56
CA VAL A 406 2.50 -5.73 -24.32
C VAL A 406 3.89 -5.21 -23.94
N ALA A 407 4.59 -5.92 -23.07
CA ALA A 407 5.94 -5.52 -22.62
C ALA A 407 7.04 -5.86 -23.61
N LYS A 408 6.74 -6.56 -24.72
CA LYS A 408 7.70 -6.99 -25.75
C LYS A 408 8.92 -7.71 -25.15
N GLY A 409 8.68 -8.66 -24.23
CA GLY A 409 9.78 -9.36 -23.60
C GLY A 409 9.35 -10.73 -23.07
N GLY A 410 9.52 -11.79 -23.76
CA GLY A 410 9.20 -13.19 -23.44
C GLY A 410 9.25 -13.60 -21.95
N LEU A 411 9.79 -14.76 -21.63
CA LEU A 411 9.93 -15.23 -20.23
C LEU A 411 11.00 -14.42 -19.45
N GLU A 412 11.96 -13.81 -20.13
CA GLU A 412 13.00 -12.98 -19.52
C GLU A 412 12.41 -11.81 -18.71
N LEU A 413 11.25 -11.29 -19.12
CA LEU A 413 10.50 -10.25 -18.42
C LEU A 413 10.28 -10.59 -16.93
N TYR A 414 10.02 -11.84 -16.64
CA TYR A 414 9.77 -12.29 -15.26
C TYR A 414 11.05 -12.46 -14.46
N SER A 415 12.16 -12.84 -15.12
CA SER A 415 13.47 -12.89 -14.45
C SER A 415 14.00 -11.49 -14.14
N GLU A 416 13.85 -10.53 -15.07
CA GLU A 416 14.17 -9.12 -14.82
C GLU A 416 13.33 -8.54 -13.65
N PHE A 417 12.04 -8.85 -13.64
CA PHE A 417 11.15 -8.43 -12.55
C PHE A 417 11.56 -9.07 -11.22
N ALA A 418 11.92 -10.35 -11.19
CA ALA A 418 12.38 -11.01 -9.98
C ALA A 418 13.66 -10.38 -9.43
N GLN A 419 14.65 -10.12 -10.29
CA GLN A 419 15.90 -9.43 -9.93
C GLN A 419 15.63 -8.02 -9.38
N ASN A 420 14.76 -7.26 -10.04
CA ASN A 420 14.36 -5.94 -9.56
C ASN A 420 13.68 -6.03 -8.20
N THR A 421 12.78 -7.01 -8.00
CA THR A 421 12.09 -7.24 -6.73
C THR A 421 13.08 -7.60 -5.62
N GLU A 422 14.03 -8.49 -5.88
CA GLU A 422 15.07 -8.87 -4.91
C GLU A 422 15.93 -7.67 -4.49
N LYS A 423 16.35 -6.85 -5.45
CA LYS A 423 17.09 -5.62 -5.19
C LYS A 423 16.35 -4.68 -4.24
N HIS A 424 15.05 -4.48 -4.47
CA HIS A 424 14.22 -3.66 -3.58
C HIS A 424 14.03 -4.29 -2.21
N ALA A 425 13.86 -5.60 -2.15
CA ALA A 425 13.73 -6.36 -0.92
C ALA A 425 14.95 -6.21 0.00
N GLN A 426 16.10 -5.99 -0.57
CA GLN A 426 17.37 -5.77 0.16
C GLN A 426 17.61 -4.29 0.50
N THR A 427 16.66 -3.40 0.22
CA THR A 427 16.81 -1.96 0.45
C THR A 427 15.81 -1.48 1.50
N PRO A 428 16.17 -1.43 2.80
CA PRO A 428 15.30 -0.87 3.84
C PRO A 428 14.99 0.61 3.60
N LEU A 429 13.75 1.01 3.91
CA LEU A 429 13.28 2.39 3.82
C LEU A 429 12.77 2.88 5.16
N THR A 430 12.89 4.18 5.39
CA THR A 430 12.49 4.81 6.67
C THR A 430 10.98 4.77 6.91
N ASN A 431 10.19 4.54 5.87
CA ASN A 431 8.73 4.41 5.94
C ASN A 431 8.22 2.98 5.76
N HIS A 432 9.10 1.99 5.88
CA HIS A 432 8.71 0.57 5.88
C HIS A 432 7.98 0.18 7.16
N MET A 433 7.01 -0.73 7.01
CA MET A 433 6.22 -1.33 8.09
C MET A 433 6.17 -2.85 7.92
N GLY A 434 5.89 -3.56 9.01
CA GLY A 434 5.75 -5.02 9.02
C GLY A 434 6.67 -5.68 10.05
N LEU A 435 6.54 -7.01 10.18
CA LEU A 435 7.27 -7.77 11.19
C LEU A 435 8.79 -7.69 10.99
N ARG A 436 9.27 -7.71 9.74
CA ARG A 436 10.70 -7.55 9.44
C ARG A 436 11.23 -6.23 9.98
N THR A 437 10.49 -5.12 9.75
CA THR A 437 10.82 -3.81 10.31
C THR A 437 10.90 -3.85 11.83
N VAL A 438 9.93 -4.49 12.49
CA VAL A 438 9.86 -4.57 13.97
C VAL A 438 11.05 -5.36 14.55
N ILE A 439 11.37 -6.52 14.01
CA ILE A 439 12.43 -7.37 14.57
C ILE A 439 13.84 -6.84 14.26
N SER A 440 14.02 -6.11 13.16
CA SER A 440 15.31 -5.51 12.83
C SER A 440 15.55 -4.16 13.52
N TRP A 441 14.52 -3.57 14.14
CA TRP A 441 14.62 -2.29 14.81
C TRP A 441 15.45 -2.36 16.10
N ARG A 442 16.21 -1.30 16.37
CA ARG A 442 16.95 -1.08 17.63
C ARG A 442 16.81 0.38 18.04
N PRO A 443 16.60 0.70 19.32
CA PRO A 443 16.39 2.08 19.79
C PRO A 443 17.56 3.03 19.49
N TRP A 444 18.78 2.49 19.45
CA TRP A 444 20.02 3.25 19.21
C TRP A 444 20.43 3.33 17.73
N ASP A 445 19.78 2.57 16.85
CA ASP A 445 20.07 2.49 15.41
C ASP A 445 18.99 3.19 14.57
N SER A 446 18.42 4.31 15.06
CA SER A 446 17.45 5.05 14.25
C SER A 446 18.13 5.75 13.08
N ALA A 447 17.38 5.93 11.99
CA ALA A 447 17.86 6.59 10.80
C ALA A 447 18.36 8.03 11.08
N LYS A 448 17.82 8.68 12.12
CA LYS A 448 18.31 10.00 12.58
C LYS A 448 19.75 9.94 13.09
N HIS A 449 20.08 8.92 13.87
CA HIS A 449 21.39 8.82 14.51
C HIS A 449 22.47 8.35 13.54
N LEU A 450 22.12 7.50 12.59
CA LEU A 450 23.05 6.90 11.63
C LEU A 450 23.10 7.64 10.27
N LYS A 451 22.36 8.74 10.13
CA LYS A 451 22.40 9.56 8.93
C LYS A 451 23.77 10.22 8.77
N ASP A 452 24.43 9.94 7.64
CA ASP A 452 25.71 10.56 7.27
C ASP A 452 25.57 11.32 5.94
N ASN A 453 25.54 12.64 6.01
CA ASN A 453 25.40 13.50 4.83
C ASN A 453 26.69 13.58 3.96
N SER A 454 27.80 12.99 4.40
CA SER A 454 29.02 12.87 3.58
C SER A 454 28.94 11.76 2.55
N LEU A 455 28.00 10.80 2.74
CA LEU A 455 27.78 9.71 1.80
C LEU A 455 26.79 10.13 0.68
N ASN A 456 26.95 9.54 -0.49
CA ASN A 456 25.99 9.73 -1.60
C ASN A 456 24.57 9.29 -1.22
N ASP A 457 24.44 8.19 -0.48
CA ASP A 457 23.21 7.80 0.19
C ASP A 457 23.34 8.07 1.69
N PRO A 458 22.77 9.13 2.23
CA PRO A 458 22.91 9.49 3.64
C PRO A 458 22.41 8.44 4.63
N PHE A 459 21.61 7.48 4.18
CA PHE A 459 21.06 6.41 5.01
C PHE A 459 21.76 5.05 4.81
N GLN A 460 22.86 4.99 4.09
CA GLN A 460 23.52 3.72 3.77
C GLN A 460 23.90 2.93 5.03
N THR A 461 24.58 3.54 5.99
CA THR A 461 24.96 2.89 7.26
C THR A 461 23.74 2.36 8.02
N TRP A 462 22.66 3.14 8.07
CA TRP A 462 21.42 2.70 8.71
C TRP A 462 20.81 1.48 7.99
N LYS A 463 20.83 1.44 6.67
CA LYS A 463 20.32 0.30 5.87
C LYS A 463 21.11 -0.97 6.16
N GLU A 464 22.44 -0.86 6.21
CA GLU A 464 23.35 -1.97 6.53
C GLU A 464 23.05 -2.54 7.93
N HIS A 465 22.92 -1.68 8.97
CA HIS A 465 22.53 -2.12 10.31
C HIS A 465 21.17 -2.81 10.34
N ARG A 466 20.21 -2.31 9.58
CA ARG A 466 18.86 -2.94 9.48
C ARG A 466 18.93 -4.34 8.87
N ILE A 467 19.72 -4.53 7.83
CA ILE A 467 19.93 -5.83 7.19
C ILE A 467 20.60 -6.80 8.15
N ASP A 468 21.69 -6.38 8.80
CA ASP A 468 22.42 -7.21 9.75
C ASP A 468 21.56 -7.64 10.95
N ASN A 469 20.79 -6.70 11.51
CA ASN A 469 19.86 -6.99 12.59
C ASN A 469 18.78 -8.00 12.18
N TYR A 470 18.27 -7.89 10.95
CA TYR A 470 17.33 -8.86 10.41
C TYR A 470 17.96 -10.25 10.24
N GLU A 471 19.13 -10.35 9.63
CA GLU A 471 19.77 -11.65 9.39
C GLU A 471 20.04 -12.40 10.70
N ARG A 472 20.46 -11.70 11.77
CA ARG A 472 20.64 -12.29 13.11
C ARG A 472 19.35 -12.84 13.71
N LEU A 473 18.18 -12.27 13.40
CA LEU A 473 16.87 -12.63 13.95
C LEU A 473 15.93 -13.28 12.93
N ARG A 474 16.44 -13.68 11.78
CA ARG A 474 15.66 -14.30 10.72
C ARG A 474 14.91 -15.55 11.16
N TRP A 475 15.50 -16.34 12.04
CA TRP A 475 14.84 -17.49 12.63
C TRP A 475 13.57 -17.09 13.41
N LEU A 476 13.61 -15.98 14.14
CA LEU A 476 12.46 -15.44 14.89
C LEU A 476 11.36 -14.96 13.92
N PHE A 477 11.76 -14.28 12.83
CA PHE A 477 10.83 -13.89 11.77
C PHE A 477 10.07 -15.12 11.22
N ILE A 478 10.77 -16.19 10.91
CA ILE A 478 10.16 -17.44 10.40
C ILE A 478 9.22 -18.05 11.46
N ALA A 479 9.67 -18.17 12.70
CA ALA A 479 8.87 -18.75 13.78
C ALA A 479 7.57 -17.97 14.03
N LEU A 480 7.62 -16.64 14.09
CA LEU A 480 6.44 -15.81 14.27
C LEU A 480 5.48 -15.89 13.07
N ASN A 481 6.00 -15.93 11.84
CA ASN A 481 5.16 -16.13 10.66
C ASN A 481 4.43 -17.49 10.69
N LEU A 482 5.08 -18.56 11.14
CA LEU A 482 4.42 -19.86 11.31
C LEU A 482 3.32 -19.79 12.37
N VAL A 483 3.52 -19.05 13.47
CA VAL A 483 2.49 -18.83 14.50
C VAL A 483 1.29 -18.06 13.94
N PHE A 484 1.52 -16.98 13.20
CA PHE A 484 0.45 -16.22 12.55
C PHE A 484 -0.31 -17.08 11.53
N LEU A 485 0.42 -17.82 10.69
CA LEU A 485 -0.17 -18.69 9.67
C LEU A 485 -1.02 -19.80 10.30
N TRP A 486 -0.51 -20.42 11.37
CA TRP A 486 -1.27 -21.39 12.15
C TRP A 486 -2.53 -20.79 12.75
N GLY A 487 -2.43 -19.58 13.35
CA GLY A 487 -3.58 -18.84 13.87
C GLY A 487 -4.64 -18.58 12.83
N VAL A 488 -4.24 -18.08 11.64
CA VAL A 488 -5.13 -17.86 10.48
C VAL A 488 -5.79 -19.17 10.05
N TRP A 489 -5.02 -20.24 9.86
CA TRP A 489 -5.55 -21.55 9.48
C TRP A 489 -6.55 -22.07 10.53
N ARG A 490 -6.18 -22.03 11.80
CA ARG A 490 -6.99 -22.56 12.90
C ARG A 490 -8.35 -21.85 13.03
N THR A 491 -8.36 -20.54 12.79
CA THR A 491 -9.59 -19.72 12.88
C THR A 491 -10.46 -19.81 11.64
N THR A 492 -9.88 -20.06 10.46
CA THR A 492 -10.62 -19.91 9.19
C THR A 492 -10.98 -21.23 8.52
N ARG A 493 -10.40 -22.35 8.93
CA ARG A 493 -10.56 -23.65 8.24
C ARG A 493 -12.02 -24.08 8.02
N ASP A 494 -12.93 -23.69 8.91
CA ASP A 494 -14.35 -24.05 8.86
C ASP A 494 -15.26 -22.86 8.51
N GLU A 495 -14.66 -21.68 8.25
CA GLU A 495 -15.37 -20.45 7.88
C GLU A 495 -15.59 -20.34 6.35
N PRO A 496 -16.48 -19.45 5.86
CA PRO A 496 -16.60 -19.15 4.43
C PRO A 496 -15.29 -18.62 3.83
N ALA A 497 -15.03 -18.90 2.55
CA ALA A 497 -13.80 -18.51 1.85
C ALA A 497 -13.49 -17.01 1.91
N TRP A 498 -14.50 -16.13 1.93
CA TRP A 498 -14.29 -14.69 2.07
C TRP A 498 -13.70 -14.29 3.43
N VAL A 499 -14.04 -15.02 4.52
CA VAL A 499 -13.44 -14.80 5.85
C VAL A 499 -11.98 -15.19 5.84
N ALA A 500 -11.67 -16.35 5.24
CA ALA A 500 -10.30 -16.83 5.12
C ALA A 500 -9.45 -15.86 4.27
N ALA A 501 -10.01 -15.37 3.17
CA ALA A 501 -9.36 -14.36 2.36
C ALA A 501 -9.08 -13.09 3.17
N ALA A 502 -10.10 -12.49 3.78
CA ALA A 502 -9.96 -11.25 4.54
C ALA A 502 -8.96 -11.38 5.69
N LEU A 503 -9.10 -12.42 6.54
CA LEU A 503 -8.21 -12.60 7.68
C LEU A 503 -6.77 -12.88 7.26
N CYS A 504 -6.57 -13.78 6.29
CA CYS A 504 -5.23 -14.14 5.85
C CYS A 504 -4.48 -12.94 5.27
N GLY A 505 -5.11 -12.14 4.40
CA GLY A 505 -4.49 -10.94 3.86
C GLY A 505 -4.15 -9.92 4.93
N VAL A 506 -5.11 -9.59 5.80
CA VAL A 506 -4.91 -8.58 6.86
C VAL A 506 -3.83 -8.99 7.86
N VAL A 507 -3.70 -10.29 8.17
CA VAL A 507 -2.72 -10.78 9.15
C VAL A 507 -1.38 -11.08 8.51
N MET A 508 -1.37 -11.80 7.39
CA MET A 508 -0.12 -12.31 6.83
C MET A 508 0.68 -11.29 6.04
N ILE A 509 0.05 -10.27 5.45
CA ILE A 509 0.80 -9.23 4.75
C ILE A 509 1.74 -8.52 5.72
N PRO A 510 1.31 -7.93 6.85
CA PRO A 510 2.24 -7.28 7.77
C PRO A 510 3.18 -8.27 8.49
N ALA A 511 2.80 -9.54 8.60
CA ALA A 511 3.65 -10.56 9.20
C ALA A 511 4.76 -11.04 8.24
N ALA A 512 4.43 -11.32 6.99
CA ALA A 512 5.33 -11.98 6.04
C ALA A 512 6.07 -11.02 5.11
N THR A 513 5.65 -9.74 5.03
CA THR A 513 6.23 -8.76 4.12
C THR A 513 6.75 -7.53 4.86
N GLU A 514 7.64 -6.79 4.22
CA GLU A 514 8.07 -5.46 4.61
C GLU A 514 7.64 -4.51 3.49
N LEU A 515 6.67 -3.63 3.76
CA LEU A 515 6.07 -2.76 2.76
C LEU A 515 6.16 -1.30 3.18
N THR A 516 6.25 -0.40 2.20
CA THR A 516 6.06 1.02 2.44
C THR A 516 4.67 1.30 3.00
N CYS A 517 4.62 2.28 3.85
CA CYS A 517 3.46 2.62 4.67
C CYS A 517 2.16 2.80 3.88
N TYR A 518 2.21 3.37 2.69
CA TYR A 518 1.01 3.67 1.91
C TYR A 518 0.25 2.43 1.41
N TYR A 519 0.89 1.27 1.36
CA TYR A 519 0.20 0.03 1.04
C TYR A 519 -0.75 -0.44 2.15
N TYR A 520 -0.63 0.07 3.38
CA TYR A 520 -1.45 -0.36 4.51
C TYR A 520 -2.95 -0.04 4.40
N ALA A 521 -3.38 0.58 3.30
CA ALA A 521 -4.78 0.56 2.86
C ALA A 521 -5.34 -0.87 2.66
N PHE A 522 -4.47 -1.87 2.41
CA PHE A 522 -4.88 -3.28 2.28
C PHE A 522 -5.58 -3.85 3.52
N MET A 523 -5.51 -3.17 4.66
CA MET A 523 -6.19 -3.61 5.89
C MET A 523 -7.71 -3.38 5.87
N ILE A 524 -8.26 -2.70 4.86
CA ILE A 524 -9.72 -2.47 4.68
C ILE A 524 -10.56 -3.74 4.90
N PRO A 525 -10.19 -4.94 4.40
CA PRO A 525 -10.96 -6.17 4.64
C PRO A 525 -11.07 -6.59 6.11
N GLY A 526 -10.28 -6.00 7.01
CA GLY A 526 -10.47 -6.13 8.46
C GLY A 526 -11.87 -5.66 8.92
N ALA A 527 -12.44 -4.65 8.25
CA ALA A 527 -13.81 -4.20 8.50
C ALA A 527 -14.86 -5.29 8.18
N PHE A 528 -14.61 -6.17 7.20
CA PHE A 528 -15.55 -7.22 6.80
C PHE A 528 -15.76 -8.25 7.92
N LEU A 529 -14.74 -8.46 8.74
CA LEU A 529 -14.77 -9.39 9.87
C LEU A 529 -15.73 -8.95 10.99
N MET A 530 -16.28 -7.72 10.92
CA MET A 530 -17.38 -7.27 11.80
C MET A 530 -18.62 -8.17 11.70
N GLU A 531 -18.87 -8.82 10.56
CA GLU A 531 -19.96 -9.80 10.44
C GLU A 531 -19.78 -11.02 11.36
N LYS A 532 -18.55 -11.29 11.74
CA LYS A 532 -18.22 -12.39 12.66
C LYS A 532 -18.02 -11.92 14.09
N ARG A 533 -17.35 -10.77 14.24
CA ARG A 533 -16.99 -10.14 15.51
C ARG A 533 -17.11 -8.62 15.38
N ARG A 534 -18.09 -8.04 16.07
CA ARG A 534 -18.38 -6.58 16.01
C ARG A 534 -17.15 -5.74 16.35
N GLU A 535 -16.33 -6.25 17.27
CA GLU A 535 -15.13 -5.59 17.78
C GLU A 535 -14.06 -5.37 16.68
N ALA A 536 -14.04 -6.21 15.65
CA ALA A 536 -13.04 -6.11 14.56
C ALA A 536 -13.03 -4.71 13.92
N GLY A 537 -14.20 -4.12 13.69
CA GLY A 537 -14.30 -2.77 13.13
C GLY A 537 -13.93 -1.68 14.11
N LEU A 538 -14.27 -1.83 15.40
CA LEU A 538 -13.84 -0.87 16.43
C LEU A 538 -12.32 -0.82 16.51
N TRP A 539 -11.67 -1.96 16.62
CA TRP A 539 -10.21 -2.05 16.70
C TRP A 539 -9.53 -1.50 15.44
N LEU A 540 -10.14 -1.70 14.25
CA LEU A 540 -9.62 -1.16 13.00
C LEU A 540 -9.63 0.38 13.01
N ILE A 541 -10.72 1.00 13.47
CA ILE A 541 -10.80 2.46 13.57
C ILE A 541 -9.87 2.97 14.68
N LEU A 542 -9.79 2.28 15.83
CA LEU A 542 -8.85 2.63 16.91
C LEU A 542 -7.39 2.52 16.43
N LEU A 543 -7.05 1.51 15.63
CA LEU A 543 -5.74 1.41 14.99
C LEU A 543 -5.46 2.66 14.13
N ALA A 544 -6.42 3.05 13.25
CA ALA A 544 -6.26 4.23 12.41
C ALA A 544 -6.06 5.52 13.22
N ILE A 545 -6.84 5.74 14.28
CA ILE A 545 -6.67 6.88 15.20
C ILE A 545 -5.31 6.78 15.91
N GLY A 546 -4.91 5.59 16.36
CA GLY A 546 -3.63 5.34 17.03
C GLY A 546 -2.42 5.71 16.15
N THR A 547 -2.51 5.53 14.83
CA THR A 547 -1.43 5.95 13.93
C THR A 547 -1.17 7.46 14.00
N HIS A 548 -2.21 8.29 14.18
CA HIS A 548 -2.02 9.73 14.41
C HIS A 548 -1.41 10.06 15.77
N ALA A 549 -1.70 9.29 16.82
CA ALA A 549 -1.04 9.46 18.12
C ALA A 549 0.45 9.16 18.00
N ILE A 550 0.82 8.09 17.28
CA ILE A 550 2.23 7.73 17.04
C ILE A 550 2.96 8.87 16.30
N THR A 551 2.32 9.57 15.34
CA THR A 551 2.97 10.70 14.67
C THR A 551 3.35 11.85 15.59
N ARG A 552 2.70 11.98 16.76
CA ARG A 552 2.98 13.01 17.76
C ARG A 552 4.12 12.64 18.72
N MET A 553 4.61 11.40 18.67
CA MET A 553 5.74 10.98 19.49
C MET A 553 7.01 11.73 19.05
N PRO A 554 7.88 12.13 19.97
CA PRO A 554 9.13 12.88 19.68
C PRO A 554 10.24 11.93 19.20
N ILE A 555 9.92 11.05 18.25
CA ILE A 555 10.81 10.07 17.63
C ILE A 555 10.85 10.29 16.12
N TRP A 556 11.82 9.71 15.43
CA TRP A 556 11.98 9.91 14.00
C TRP A 556 11.01 9.03 13.18
N ASP A 557 10.97 9.23 11.84
CA ASP A 557 9.96 8.59 11.01
C ASP A 557 10.11 7.07 10.95
N ASP A 558 11.33 6.52 10.84
CA ASP A 558 11.55 5.07 10.85
C ASP A 558 11.06 4.42 12.16
N ASP A 559 11.24 5.08 13.30
CA ASP A 559 10.69 4.64 14.58
C ASP A 559 9.15 4.68 14.58
N LYS A 560 8.56 5.78 14.06
CA LYS A 560 7.09 5.91 13.97
C LYS A 560 6.47 4.80 13.14
N TYR A 561 7.04 4.52 11.95
CA TYR A 561 6.52 3.47 11.08
C TYR A 561 6.75 2.07 11.65
N MET A 562 7.84 1.84 12.40
CA MET A 562 8.00 0.61 13.18
C MET A 562 6.86 0.43 14.19
N TRP A 563 6.52 1.46 15.00
CA TRP A 563 5.41 1.39 15.94
C TRP A 563 4.05 1.19 15.26
N MET A 564 3.80 1.83 14.11
CA MET A 564 2.59 1.60 13.32
C MET A 564 2.54 0.17 12.76
N GLY A 565 3.68 -0.40 12.37
CA GLY A 565 3.82 -1.80 11.96
C GLY A 565 3.47 -2.75 13.10
N LEU A 566 4.03 -2.51 14.30
CA LEU A 566 3.74 -3.29 15.50
C LEU A 566 2.24 -3.24 15.88
N ALA A 567 1.63 -2.05 15.83
CA ALA A 567 0.19 -1.88 16.08
C ALA A 567 -0.67 -2.66 15.06
N SER A 568 -0.24 -2.70 13.79
CA SER A 568 -0.92 -3.48 12.75
C SER A 568 -0.83 -4.99 12.99
N LEU A 569 0.33 -5.48 13.46
CA LEU A 569 0.51 -6.89 13.87
C LEU A 569 -0.34 -7.23 15.08
N ALA A 570 -0.38 -6.33 16.08
CA ALA A 570 -1.23 -6.49 17.26
C ALA A 570 -2.72 -6.58 16.88
N TYR A 571 -3.19 -5.74 15.97
CA TYR A 571 -4.54 -5.83 15.41
C TYR A 571 -4.79 -7.19 14.76
N GLY A 572 -3.87 -7.69 13.94
CA GLY A 572 -3.97 -9.01 13.34
C GLY A 572 -4.09 -10.12 14.38
N TRP A 573 -3.31 -10.05 15.46
CA TRP A 573 -3.38 -10.99 16.57
C TRP A 573 -4.72 -10.92 17.33
N MET A 574 -5.23 -9.71 17.58
CA MET A 574 -6.54 -9.50 18.20
C MET A 574 -7.68 -10.10 17.36
N LEU A 575 -7.59 -10.01 16.03
CA LEU A 575 -8.57 -10.66 15.13
C LEU A 575 -8.53 -12.19 15.25
N ILE A 576 -7.34 -12.79 15.25
CA ILE A 576 -7.18 -14.24 15.47
C ILE A 576 -7.79 -14.63 16.81
N TRP A 577 -7.40 -13.93 17.88
CA TRP A 577 -7.90 -14.19 19.23
C TRP A 577 -9.43 -14.11 19.31
N ALA A 578 -10.03 -13.03 18.78
CA ALA A 578 -11.48 -12.85 18.80
C ALA A 578 -12.24 -13.96 18.05
N LEU A 579 -11.72 -14.37 16.90
CA LEU A 579 -12.35 -15.41 16.09
C LEU A 579 -12.20 -16.82 16.71
N LEU A 580 -11.21 -17.03 17.58
CA LEU A 580 -11.05 -18.28 18.34
C LEU A 580 -12.05 -18.39 19.52
N GLN A 581 -12.59 -17.26 20.01
CA GLN A 581 -13.53 -17.29 21.12
C GLN A 581 -14.87 -17.93 20.71
N PRO A 582 -15.52 -18.73 21.58
CA PRO A 582 -16.86 -19.24 21.32
C PRO A 582 -17.85 -18.10 21.07
N LYS A 583 -18.85 -18.34 20.23
CA LYS A 583 -19.95 -17.38 20.06
C LYS A 583 -20.77 -17.32 21.35
N ALA A 584 -21.04 -16.11 21.85
CA ALA A 584 -21.77 -15.90 23.10
C ALA A 584 -23.17 -16.55 23.17
N ALA A 585 -23.77 -16.91 22.02
CA ALA A 585 -25.03 -17.63 21.95
C ALA A 585 -24.93 -19.12 22.33
N GLU A 586 -23.76 -19.76 22.09
CA GLU A 586 -23.52 -21.15 22.52
C GLU A 586 -23.23 -21.25 24.01
N ALA A 587 -22.78 -20.18 24.65
CA ALA A 587 -22.54 -20.11 26.08
C ALA A 587 -23.84 -19.87 26.92
N ARG A 588 -24.95 -19.49 26.28
CA ARG A 588 -26.24 -19.22 26.94
C ARG A 588 -27.28 -20.34 26.80
N SER A 589 -27.00 -21.43 26.14
CA SER A 589 -27.80 -22.65 26.23
C SER A 589 -27.25 -23.50 27.38
N PRO A 590 -27.87 -23.44 28.60
CA PRO A 590 -27.63 -24.51 29.54
C PRO A 590 -28.14 -25.76 28.84
N ALA A 591 -27.31 -26.80 28.81
CA ALA A 591 -27.74 -28.12 28.39
C ALA A 591 -29.05 -28.43 29.10
N LEU A 592 -30.15 -28.48 28.36
CA LEU A 592 -31.37 -29.09 28.82
C LEU A 592 -31.01 -30.54 29.12
N ALA A 593 -30.82 -30.80 30.41
CA ALA A 593 -30.70 -32.16 30.90
C ALA A 593 -31.91 -32.97 30.37
N PRO A 594 -31.69 -34.17 29.84
CA PRO A 594 -32.81 -35.00 29.44
C PRO A 594 -33.71 -35.20 30.66
N ALA A 595 -34.91 -34.64 30.60
CA ALA A 595 -35.96 -34.92 31.58
C ALA A 595 -36.23 -36.42 31.49
N LEU A 596 -35.92 -37.13 32.56
CA LEU A 596 -36.31 -38.47 32.81
C LEU A 596 -37.81 -38.63 32.53
N GLU A 597 -38.17 -39.33 31.46
CA GLU A 597 -39.47 -39.99 31.32
C GLU A 597 -39.57 -41.04 32.40
N THR A 598 -40.07 -40.70 33.55
CA THR A 598 -40.59 -41.66 34.50
C THR A 598 -42.08 -41.84 34.27
N ALA A 599 -42.37 -43.00 33.75
CA ALA A 599 -43.55 -43.83 33.92
C ALA A 599 -44.74 -43.24 34.70
N GLY A 600 -45.89 -43.26 34.08
CA GLY A 600 -47.19 -43.09 34.63
C GLY A 600 -48.25 -43.78 33.79
N ALA A 601 -48.22 -45.12 33.81
CA ALA A 601 -49.35 -45.92 33.36
C ALA A 601 -50.45 -45.88 34.42
N SER A 602 -51.63 -45.47 34.04
CA SER A 602 -52.94 -45.98 34.54
C SER A 602 -54.06 -45.23 33.81
N GLY A 603 -54.75 -45.81 32.91
CA GLY A 603 -56.01 -46.50 33.18
C GLY A 603 -57.18 -45.55 33.32
N ARG A 604 -58.01 -45.41 32.28
CA ARG A 604 -59.46 -45.68 32.39
C ARG A 604 -60.22 -45.42 31.07
N ARG A 605 -60.90 -46.45 30.72
CA ARG A 605 -62.04 -46.62 29.81
C ARG A 605 -63.18 -45.62 30.03
N ARG A 606 -64.03 -45.54 28.97
CA ARG A 606 -65.47 -45.12 28.86
C ARG A 606 -65.65 -43.61 28.65
N ARG A 607 -66.40 -43.17 27.67
CA ARG A 607 -67.45 -43.68 26.79
C ARG A 607 -67.33 -43.03 25.41
#